data_b22748b6eea3b3c57f0313c0768888e9
#
_entry.id   b22748b6eea3b3c57f0313c0768888e9
#
_cell.length_a   1.000
_cell.length_b   1.000
_cell.length_c   1.000
_cell.angle_alpha   90.00
_cell.angle_beta   90.00
_cell.angle_gamma   90.00
#
_symmetry.space_group_name_H-M   'P 1'
#
loop_
_entity.id
_entity.type
_entity.pdbx_description
1 polymer ?
#
loop_
_entity_poly.entity_id
_entity_poly.type
_entity_poly.pdbx_seq_one_letter_code
_entity_poly.pdbx_strand_id
1 'polypeptide(L)'
;AQMAHESRLQEIKDRKHDAFMHKFHLIDLLRMSKYTFAQKQAQKIENYKYTFNMTQFLYKNGLYIVIILIFIALCIITPIVKNTQLFTVTNILNILQQASPRMFLALGVAGLILLTGTDLSVGRMVGMGMVTATIIMHNGINTGTVFGHVFDFSGMAPASRAILALCVCILFTTVFAMTAGFFMARFKMHPFISTMANMLIIFGLVTYATKGVSFGAIDPTIPNIFIPQAGRFPMIILWAVVAIAVVWFIWNKTTFGKNLYAVGGNPEAAAVSGISVFKVTMGAFILAGILYGFGSWLECVRMVGSGSAAYGQGWDMDAIAACVVGGVSFTGGIGKISGVVTGVLIFTSLTYSLTVLGIDTNLQFIFEGIIILAAVTLDCLKYVQKK
;
A
#
# COMPACT_ATOMS: atom_id res chain seq x y z
N ALA A 1 -38.09 -28.98 -19.49
CA ALA A 1 -38.82 -27.71 -19.41
C ALA A 1 -37.90 -26.54 -18.98
N GLN A 2 -37.11 -26.71 -17.89
CA GLN A 2 -36.25 -25.65 -17.33
C GLN A 2 -35.13 -25.23 -18.28
N MET A 3 -34.39 -26.17 -18.91
CA MET A 3 -33.35 -25.90 -19.91
C MET A 3 -33.93 -25.20 -21.15
N ALA A 4 -35.12 -25.55 -21.61
CA ALA A 4 -35.78 -24.88 -22.75
C ALA A 4 -36.20 -23.45 -22.40
N HIS A 5 -36.60 -23.20 -21.15
CA HIS A 5 -36.92 -21.85 -20.66
C HIS A 5 -35.65 -20.96 -20.58
N GLU A 6 -34.57 -21.48 -20.03
CA GLU A 6 -33.28 -20.77 -19.95
C GLU A 6 -32.71 -20.47 -21.33
N SER A 7 -32.78 -21.41 -22.27
CA SER A 7 -32.37 -21.21 -23.66
C SER A 7 -33.16 -20.08 -24.34
N ARG A 8 -34.51 -20.05 -24.16
CA ARG A 8 -35.34 -18.97 -24.69
C ARG A 8 -35.03 -17.61 -24.08
N LEU A 9 -34.78 -17.57 -22.76
CA LEU A 9 -34.38 -16.34 -22.08
C LEU A 9 -33.04 -15.81 -22.62
N GLN A 10 -32.09 -16.72 -22.87
CA GLN A 10 -30.80 -16.33 -23.45
C GLN A 10 -30.96 -15.81 -24.87
N GLU A 11 -31.73 -16.48 -25.70
CA GLU A 11 -32.03 -16.03 -27.08
C GLU A 11 -32.68 -14.63 -27.11
N ILE A 12 -33.57 -14.32 -26.19
CA ILE A 12 -34.19 -12.99 -26.08
C ILE A 12 -33.14 -11.95 -25.67
N LYS A 13 -32.22 -12.27 -24.76
CA LYS A 13 -31.13 -11.38 -24.36
C LYS A 13 -30.19 -11.11 -25.53
N ASP A 14 -29.82 -12.15 -26.27
CA ASP A 14 -28.95 -12.05 -27.44
C ASP A 14 -29.57 -11.16 -28.52
N ARG A 15 -30.84 -11.40 -28.88
CA ARG A 15 -31.56 -10.56 -29.84
C ARG A 15 -31.66 -9.09 -29.41
N LYS A 16 -31.89 -8.82 -28.13
CA LYS A 16 -31.91 -7.44 -27.59
C LYS A 16 -30.54 -6.78 -27.68
N HIS A 17 -29.50 -7.52 -27.35
CA HIS A 17 -28.12 -7.02 -27.43
C HIS A 17 -27.73 -6.72 -28.89
N ASP A 18 -28.01 -7.66 -29.81
CA ASP A 18 -27.73 -7.50 -31.24
C ASP A 18 -28.46 -6.29 -31.83
N ALA A 19 -29.73 -6.11 -31.48
CA ALA A 19 -30.51 -4.95 -31.93
C ALA A 19 -29.91 -3.63 -31.38
N PHE A 20 -29.45 -3.62 -30.16
CA PHE A 20 -28.79 -2.46 -29.55
C PHE A 20 -27.45 -2.18 -30.23
N MET A 21 -26.62 -3.18 -30.45
CA MET A 21 -25.32 -3.04 -31.12
C MET A 21 -25.50 -2.61 -32.60
N HIS A 22 -26.52 -3.16 -33.30
CA HIS A 22 -26.85 -2.74 -34.64
C HIS A 22 -27.24 -1.25 -34.72
N LYS A 23 -28.01 -0.74 -33.75
CA LYS A 23 -28.30 0.70 -33.63
C LYS A 23 -27.03 1.53 -33.53
N PHE A 24 -26.04 1.12 -32.68
CA PHE A 24 -24.78 1.83 -32.58
C PHE A 24 -23.93 1.71 -33.83
N HIS A 25 -23.96 0.57 -34.51
CA HIS A 25 -23.29 0.40 -35.79
C HIS A 25 -23.85 1.37 -36.86
N LEU A 26 -25.16 1.54 -36.91
CA LEU A 26 -25.80 2.52 -37.82
C LEU A 26 -25.42 3.97 -37.42
N ILE A 27 -25.38 4.29 -36.15
CA ILE A 27 -24.92 5.61 -35.66
C ILE A 27 -23.44 5.83 -36.04
N ASP A 28 -22.61 4.81 -35.96
CA ASP A 28 -21.19 4.86 -36.28
C ASP A 28 -21.00 5.17 -37.81
N LEU A 29 -21.72 4.44 -38.65
CA LEU A 29 -21.73 4.68 -40.11
C LEU A 29 -22.17 6.11 -40.47
N LEU A 30 -23.18 6.65 -39.77
CA LEU A 30 -23.73 7.99 -40.06
C LEU A 30 -22.85 9.11 -39.47
N ARG A 31 -22.09 8.88 -38.38
CA ARG A 31 -21.36 9.92 -37.65
C ARG A 31 -19.84 9.74 -37.64
N MET A 32 -19.28 8.84 -38.42
CA MET A 32 -17.83 8.54 -38.44
C MET A 32 -17.24 8.35 -37.05
N SER A 33 -17.82 7.46 -36.28
CA SER A 33 -17.39 7.10 -34.88
C SER A 33 -17.49 8.24 -33.83
N LYS A 34 -18.21 9.32 -34.13
CA LYS A 34 -18.39 10.44 -33.20
C LYS A 34 -19.57 10.19 -32.25
N TYR A 35 -19.35 9.39 -31.22
CA TYR A 35 -20.34 9.20 -30.15
C TYR A 35 -20.33 10.35 -29.16
N THR A 36 -21.52 10.75 -28.73
CA THR A 36 -21.65 11.64 -27.56
C THR A 36 -21.29 10.90 -26.26
N PHE A 37 -20.95 11.65 -25.21
CA PHE A 37 -20.65 11.05 -23.89
C PHE A 37 -21.79 10.16 -23.39
N ALA A 38 -23.06 10.64 -23.53
CA ALA A 38 -24.25 9.87 -23.12
C ALA A 38 -24.38 8.55 -23.92
N GLN A 39 -24.11 8.56 -25.22
CA GLN A 39 -24.15 7.36 -26.06
C GLN A 39 -23.06 6.36 -25.67
N LYS A 40 -21.83 6.82 -25.37
CA LYS A 40 -20.75 5.96 -24.86
C LYS A 40 -21.09 5.33 -23.50
N GLN A 41 -21.75 6.08 -22.63
CA GLN A 41 -22.19 5.54 -21.34
C GLN A 41 -23.32 4.51 -21.52
N ALA A 42 -24.31 4.79 -22.38
CA ALA A 42 -25.40 3.86 -22.67
C ALA A 42 -24.84 2.54 -23.23
N GLN A 43 -23.90 2.60 -24.17
CA GLN A 43 -23.24 1.41 -24.73
C GLN A 43 -22.48 0.61 -23.66
N LYS A 44 -21.74 1.31 -22.75
CA LYS A 44 -21.06 0.64 -21.65
C LYS A 44 -22.02 -0.07 -20.70
N ILE A 45 -23.13 0.59 -20.35
CA ILE A 45 -24.13 0.03 -19.43
C ILE A 45 -24.78 -1.20 -20.06
N GLU A 46 -25.15 -1.14 -21.32
CA GLU A 46 -25.80 -2.27 -22.01
C GLU A 46 -24.85 -3.46 -22.18
N ASN A 47 -23.60 -3.22 -22.61
CA ASN A 47 -22.57 -4.25 -22.65
C ASN A 47 -22.33 -4.86 -21.27
N TYR A 48 -22.31 -4.05 -20.21
CA TYR A 48 -22.15 -4.54 -18.85
C TYR A 48 -23.33 -5.44 -18.42
N LYS A 49 -24.58 -5.03 -18.72
CA LYS A 49 -25.77 -5.84 -18.41
C LYS A 49 -25.76 -7.18 -19.14
N TYR A 50 -25.34 -7.17 -20.41
CA TYR A 50 -25.27 -8.36 -21.24
C TYR A 50 -24.19 -9.34 -20.77
N THR A 51 -23.00 -8.82 -20.42
CA THR A 51 -21.84 -9.62 -20.00
C THR A 51 -21.82 -9.91 -18.50
N PHE A 52 -22.78 -9.36 -17.71
CA PHE A 52 -22.79 -9.51 -16.26
C PHE A 52 -22.99 -10.96 -15.83
N ASN A 53 -22.00 -11.48 -15.12
CA ASN A 53 -22.06 -12.78 -14.48
C ASN A 53 -21.83 -12.59 -12.98
N MET A 54 -22.84 -12.94 -12.15
CA MET A 54 -22.80 -12.79 -10.70
C MET A 54 -21.62 -13.53 -10.08
N THR A 55 -21.32 -14.73 -10.56
CA THR A 55 -20.19 -15.52 -10.05
C THR A 55 -18.86 -14.83 -10.31
N GLN A 56 -18.64 -14.34 -11.53
CA GLN A 56 -17.43 -13.58 -11.86
C GLN A 56 -17.37 -12.25 -11.11
N PHE A 57 -18.51 -11.58 -10.90
CA PHE A 57 -18.58 -10.35 -10.12
C PHE A 57 -18.19 -10.60 -8.67
N LEU A 58 -18.69 -11.69 -8.05
CA LEU A 58 -18.33 -12.07 -6.67
C LEU A 58 -16.85 -12.46 -6.57
N TYR A 59 -16.32 -13.24 -7.50
CA TYR A 59 -14.89 -13.56 -7.50
C TYR A 59 -14.00 -12.30 -7.66
N LYS A 60 -14.42 -11.36 -8.47
CA LYS A 60 -13.66 -10.13 -8.70
C LYS A 60 -13.74 -9.16 -7.52
N ASN A 61 -14.90 -9.02 -6.91
CA ASN A 61 -15.18 -8.00 -5.89
C ASN A 61 -15.46 -8.59 -4.50
N GLY A 62 -15.50 -9.92 -4.34
CA GLY A 62 -15.93 -10.58 -3.11
C GLY A 62 -15.16 -10.12 -1.88
N LEU A 63 -13.84 -9.93 -2.00
CA LEU A 63 -13.02 -9.45 -0.91
C LEU A 63 -13.43 -8.04 -0.46
N TYR A 64 -13.65 -7.12 -1.42
CA TYR A 64 -14.12 -5.76 -1.10
C TYR A 64 -15.49 -5.79 -0.42
N ILE A 65 -16.40 -6.66 -0.90
CA ILE A 65 -17.73 -6.82 -0.32
C ILE A 65 -17.62 -7.29 1.13
N VAL A 66 -16.81 -8.31 1.40
CA VAL A 66 -16.62 -8.83 2.77
C VAL A 66 -16.05 -7.76 3.70
N ILE A 67 -15.02 -7.03 3.28
CA ILE A 67 -14.41 -5.99 4.11
C ILE A 67 -15.37 -4.83 4.36
N ILE A 68 -16.14 -4.41 3.35
CA ILE A 68 -17.18 -3.38 3.50
C ILE A 68 -18.25 -3.84 4.48
N LEU A 69 -18.69 -5.11 4.41
CA LEU A 69 -19.65 -5.68 5.36
C LEU A 69 -19.10 -5.70 6.79
N ILE A 70 -17.81 -6.06 6.97
CA ILE A 70 -17.15 -5.99 8.28
C ILE A 70 -17.12 -4.55 8.78
N PHE A 71 -16.75 -3.58 7.93
CA PHE A 71 -16.73 -2.17 8.31
C PHE A 71 -18.11 -1.65 8.70
N ILE A 72 -19.17 -2.01 7.96
CA ILE A 72 -20.55 -1.68 8.30
C ILE A 72 -20.95 -2.30 9.64
N ALA A 73 -20.61 -3.58 9.87
CA ALA A 73 -20.86 -4.23 11.16
C ALA A 73 -20.17 -3.51 12.32
N LEU A 74 -18.91 -3.09 12.13
CA LEU A 74 -18.16 -2.29 13.12
C LEU A 74 -18.82 -0.93 13.37
N CYS A 75 -19.35 -0.26 12.33
CA CYS A 75 -20.09 1.00 12.47
C CYS A 75 -21.39 0.83 13.28
N ILE A 76 -22.02 -0.36 13.26
CA ILE A 76 -23.22 -0.67 14.04
C ILE A 76 -22.86 -1.08 15.47
N ILE A 77 -21.80 -1.88 15.64
CA ILE A 77 -21.40 -2.42 16.95
C ILE A 77 -20.77 -1.34 17.83
N THR A 78 -19.95 -0.43 17.25
CA THR A 78 -19.20 0.58 18.02
C THR A 78 -20.11 1.49 18.88
N PRO A 79 -21.22 2.05 18.38
CA PRO A 79 -22.12 2.85 19.20
C PRO A 79 -22.76 2.05 20.34
N ILE A 80 -23.06 0.76 20.12
CA ILE A 80 -23.68 -0.12 21.12
C ILE A 80 -22.71 -0.42 22.27
N VAL A 81 -21.42 -0.68 21.93
CA VAL A 81 -20.43 -1.12 22.92
C VAL A 81 -19.74 0.05 23.63
N LYS A 82 -19.46 1.14 22.90
CA LYS A 82 -18.64 2.28 23.37
C LYS A 82 -19.38 3.60 23.46
N ASN A 83 -20.66 3.68 23.13
CA ASN A 83 -21.44 4.93 23.06
C ASN A 83 -20.78 6.00 22.18
N THR A 84 -19.98 5.62 21.19
CA THR A 84 -19.28 6.52 20.27
C THR A 84 -19.58 6.14 18.82
N GLN A 85 -19.82 7.13 17.98
CA GLN A 85 -20.03 6.88 16.54
C GLN A 85 -18.68 6.69 15.83
N LEU A 86 -18.54 5.60 15.08
CA LEU A 86 -17.35 5.35 14.28
C LEU A 86 -17.33 6.23 13.03
N PHE A 87 -18.45 6.38 12.35
CA PHE A 87 -18.57 7.17 11.12
C PHE A 87 -18.78 8.66 11.41
N THR A 88 -17.70 9.34 11.78
CA THR A 88 -17.66 10.80 12.02
C THR A 88 -16.56 11.43 11.16
N VAL A 89 -16.70 12.73 10.87
CA VAL A 89 -15.67 13.47 10.12
C VAL A 89 -14.32 13.39 10.82
N THR A 90 -14.30 13.48 12.15
CA THR A 90 -13.06 13.36 12.94
C THR A 90 -12.39 12.00 12.75
N ASN A 91 -13.15 10.92 12.82
CA ASN A 91 -12.61 9.57 12.64
C ASN A 91 -12.14 9.33 11.19
N ILE A 92 -12.85 9.86 10.19
CA ILE A 92 -12.39 9.80 8.79
C ILE A 92 -11.05 10.53 8.64
N LEU A 93 -10.91 11.72 9.22
CA LEU A 93 -9.63 12.45 9.18
C LEU A 93 -8.52 11.72 9.93
N ASN A 94 -8.81 11.08 11.07
CA ASN A 94 -7.86 10.25 11.80
C ASN A 94 -7.42 9.03 10.99
N ILE A 95 -8.34 8.36 10.29
CA ILE A 95 -8.02 7.27 9.39
C ILE A 95 -7.08 7.74 8.27
N LEU A 96 -7.40 8.87 7.62
CA LEU A 96 -6.55 9.44 6.57
C LEU A 96 -5.17 9.85 7.09
N GLN A 97 -5.11 10.39 8.30
CA GLN A 97 -3.86 10.75 8.97
C GLN A 97 -2.98 9.52 9.23
N GLN A 98 -3.57 8.43 9.73
CA GLN A 98 -2.85 7.16 9.95
C GLN A 98 -2.49 6.44 8.65
N ALA A 99 -3.34 6.55 7.63
CA ALA A 99 -3.07 5.97 6.32
C ALA A 99 -1.92 6.68 5.59
N SER A 100 -1.62 7.94 5.91
CA SER A 100 -0.64 8.74 5.17
C SER A 100 0.77 8.14 5.18
N PRO A 101 1.43 7.81 6.29
CA PRO A 101 2.73 7.15 6.27
C PRO A 101 2.64 5.71 5.76
N ARG A 102 1.57 4.97 6.07
CA ARG A 102 1.33 3.61 5.55
C ARG A 102 1.22 3.57 4.02
N MET A 103 0.75 4.66 3.40
CA MET A 103 0.68 4.78 1.94
C MET A 103 2.06 4.69 1.28
N PHE A 104 3.07 5.34 1.86
CA PHE A 104 4.45 5.26 1.38
C PHE A 104 4.96 3.82 1.39
N LEU A 105 4.72 3.11 2.49
CA LEU A 105 5.15 1.71 2.65
C LEU A 105 4.47 0.81 1.62
N ALA A 106 3.15 0.90 1.52
CA ALA A 106 2.38 0.09 0.59
C ALA A 106 2.74 0.37 -0.88
N LEU A 107 2.99 1.63 -1.26
CA LEU A 107 3.45 1.97 -2.61
C LEU A 107 4.83 1.37 -2.93
N GLY A 108 5.73 1.32 -1.95
CA GLY A 108 7.03 0.66 -2.09
C GLY A 108 6.88 -0.85 -2.27
N VAL A 109 6.14 -1.50 -1.36
CA VAL A 109 5.87 -2.95 -1.39
C VAL A 109 5.15 -3.35 -2.68
N ALA A 110 4.17 -2.55 -3.13
CA ALA A 110 3.42 -2.85 -4.35
C ALA A 110 4.32 -2.96 -5.58
N GLY A 111 5.36 -2.12 -5.68
CA GLY A 111 6.36 -2.21 -6.75
C GLY A 111 7.14 -3.52 -6.73
N LEU A 112 7.42 -4.05 -5.55
CA LEU A 112 8.12 -5.32 -5.40
C LEU A 112 7.19 -6.51 -5.66
N ILE A 113 5.94 -6.47 -5.20
CA ILE A 113 4.94 -7.52 -5.51
C ILE A 113 4.70 -7.62 -7.02
N LEU A 114 4.70 -6.51 -7.75
CA LEU A 114 4.63 -6.53 -9.23
C LEU A 114 5.77 -7.35 -9.85
N LEU A 115 6.94 -7.41 -9.23
CA LEU A 115 8.09 -8.24 -9.64
C LEU A 115 8.07 -9.65 -9.05
N THR A 116 6.92 -10.15 -8.57
CA THR A 116 6.76 -11.40 -7.83
C THR A 116 7.59 -11.46 -6.54
N GLY A 117 7.99 -10.29 -6.02
CA GLY A 117 8.74 -10.14 -4.79
C GLY A 117 7.85 -9.77 -3.60
N THR A 118 8.27 -10.16 -2.41
CA THR A 118 7.73 -9.67 -1.14
C THR A 118 8.86 -9.08 -0.34
N ASP A 119 8.58 -8.02 0.42
CA ASP A 119 9.59 -7.43 1.31
C ASP A 119 9.11 -7.51 2.76
N LEU A 120 9.70 -8.44 3.51
CA LEU A 120 9.43 -8.63 4.93
C LEU A 120 10.24 -7.68 5.81
N SER A 121 11.20 -6.95 5.22
CA SER A 121 12.06 -6.05 6.00
C SER A 121 11.43 -4.67 6.25
N VAL A 122 10.30 -4.36 5.60
CA VAL A 122 9.62 -3.05 5.68
C VAL A 122 9.39 -2.61 7.11
N GLY A 123 8.79 -3.46 7.95
CA GLY A 123 8.50 -3.13 9.35
C GLY A 123 9.76 -2.79 10.15
N ARG A 124 10.87 -3.50 9.91
CA ARG A 124 12.15 -3.22 10.57
C ARG A 124 12.85 -1.99 10.00
N MET A 125 12.65 -1.70 8.70
CA MET A 125 13.10 -0.43 8.11
C MET A 125 12.35 0.75 8.72
N VAL A 126 11.05 0.59 9.01
CA VAL A 126 10.27 1.61 9.75
C VAL A 126 10.85 1.80 11.15
N GLY A 127 11.12 0.72 11.90
CA GLY A 127 11.75 0.80 13.24
C GLY A 127 13.10 1.52 13.19
N MET A 128 13.96 1.18 12.23
CA MET A 128 15.25 1.83 12.01
C MET A 128 15.09 3.32 11.70
N GLY A 129 14.16 3.66 10.79
CA GLY A 129 13.86 5.05 10.44
C GLY A 129 13.30 5.84 11.61
N MET A 130 12.40 5.24 12.40
CA MET A 130 11.85 5.85 13.62
C MET A 130 12.94 6.17 14.65
N VAL A 131 13.86 5.23 14.91
CA VAL A 131 15.02 5.43 15.79
C VAL A 131 15.90 6.56 15.27
N THR A 132 16.30 6.50 14.01
CA THR A 132 17.15 7.50 13.36
C THR A 132 16.52 8.89 13.41
N ALA A 133 15.24 8.99 13.02
CA ALA A 133 14.52 10.24 13.03
C ALA A 133 14.37 10.82 14.45
N THR A 134 14.05 9.99 15.43
CA THR A 134 13.89 10.44 16.81
C THR A 134 15.20 10.98 17.39
N ILE A 135 16.32 10.31 17.12
CA ILE A 135 17.64 10.75 17.60
C ILE A 135 17.99 12.14 17.04
N ILE A 136 17.81 12.35 15.74
CA ILE A 136 18.19 13.60 15.07
C ILE A 136 17.22 14.74 15.42
N MET A 137 15.93 14.43 15.56
CA MET A 137 14.87 15.41 15.81
C MET A 137 14.59 15.65 17.30
N HIS A 138 15.31 14.98 18.21
CA HIS A 138 15.13 15.12 19.66
C HIS A 138 15.31 16.58 20.13
N ASN A 139 14.55 16.97 21.14
CA ASN A 139 14.67 18.30 21.74
C ASN A 139 15.65 18.28 22.92
N GLY A 140 16.85 18.74 22.69
CA GLY A 140 17.93 18.72 23.67
C GLY A 140 18.83 17.48 23.55
N ILE A 141 19.60 17.20 24.60
CA ILE A 141 20.51 16.05 24.63
C ILE A 141 19.71 14.78 24.89
N ASN A 142 19.79 13.84 23.96
CA ASN A 142 19.17 12.54 24.13
C ASN A 142 19.96 11.70 25.14
N THR A 143 19.29 11.13 26.13
CA THR A 143 19.93 10.25 27.12
C THR A 143 20.23 8.85 26.58
N GLY A 144 19.60 8.46 25.48
CA GLY A 144 19.90 7.21 24.79
C GLY A 144 21.22 7.27 24.04
N THR A 145 21.91 6.14 23.96
CA THR A 145 23.18 6.01 23.24
C THR A 145 23.04 5.13 22.02
N VAL A 146 23.78 5.44 20.97
CA VAL A 146 23.95 4.59 19.78
C VAL A 146 25.41 4.16 19.71
N PHE A 147 25.66 2.86 19.79
CA PHE A 147 27.01 2.28 19.95
C PHE A 147 27.79 2.89 21.13
N GLY A 148 27.09 3.25 22.21
CA GLY A 148 27.71 3.87 23.39
C GLY A 148 27.97 5.38 23.28
N HIS A 149 27.69 6.02 22.14
CA HIS A 149 27.84 7.46 21.95
C HIS A 149 26.50 8.17 22.02
N VAL A 150 26.52 9.35 22.65
CA VAL A 150 25.37 10.28 22.67
C VAL A 150 25.48 11.21 21.47
N PHE A 151 24.41 11.32 20.71
CA PHE A 151 24.32 12.24 19.60
C PHE A 151 23.48 13.45 20.01
N ASP A 152 24.02 14.63 19.84
CA ASP A 152 23.36 15.91 20.15
C ASP A 152 23.26 16.76 18.89
N PHE A 153 22.03 17.03 18.47
CA PHE A 153 21.70 17.90 17.35
C PHE A 153 20.96 19.17 17.81
N SER A 154 20.90 19.43 19.12
CA SER A 154 20.12 20.53 19.70
C SER A 154 20.58 21.93 19.23
N GLY A 155 21.85 22.06 18.82
CA GLY A 155 22.38 23.28 18.22
C GLY A 155 21.86 23.64 16.83
N MET A 156 21.12 22.72 16.17
CA MET A 156 20.55 22.95 14.84
C MET A 156 19.08 23.43 14.96
N ALA A 157 18.66 24.28 14.00
CA ALA A 157 17.25 24.67 13.91
C ALA A 157 16.33 23.46 13.70
N PRO A 158 15.09 23.44 14.27
CA PRO A 158 14.17 22.30 14.17
C PRO A 158 13.90 21.84 12.73
N ALA A 159 13.71 22.78 11.79
CA ALA A 159 13.51 22.46 10.39
C ALA A 159 14.73 21.77 9.75
N SER A 160 15.96 22.22 10.07
CA SER A 160 17.18 21.61 9.55
C SER A 160 17.39 20.20 10.10
N ARG A 161 17.08 19.96 11.39
CA ARG A 161 17.10 18.61 11.99
C ARG A 161 16.12 17.67 11.31
N ALA A 162 14.92 18.15 11.01
CA ALA A 162 13.91 17.34 10.35
C ALA A 162 14.31 16.96 8.92
N ILE A 163 14.89 17.88 8.15
CA ILE A 163 15.39 17.61 6.80
C ILE A 163 16.60 16.65 6.86
N LEU A 164 17.52 16.86 7.79
CA LEU A 164 18.65 15.95 7.98
C LEU A 164 18.15 14.54 8.34
N ALA A 165 17.19 14.43 9.26
CA ALA A 165 16.57 13.16 9.64
C ALA A 165 15.94 12.46 8.44
N LEU A 166 15.19 13.20 7.60
CA LEU A 166 14.60 12.65 6.37
C LEU A 166 15.67 12.09 5.44
N CYS A 167 16.74 12.85 5.17
CA CYS A 167 17.83 12.41 4.29
C CYS A 167 18.53 11.15 4.82
N VAL A 168 18.81 11.09 6.13
CA VAL A 168 19.47 9.94 6.75
C VAL A 168 18.55 8.72 6.79
N CYS A 169 17.26 8.90 7.07
CA CYS A 169 16.27 7.82 7.01
C CYS A 169 16.20 7.23 5.59
N ILE A 170 16.07 8.07 4.57
CA ILE A 170 16.05 7.61 3.16
C ILE A 170 17.36 6.90 2.81
N LEU A 171 18.50 7.43 3.22
CA LEU A 171 19.79 6.80 2.94
C LEU A 171 19.85 5.39 3.53
N PHE A 172 19.57 5.23 4.81
CA PHE A 172 19.67 3.93 5.48
C PHE A 172 18.67 2.92 4.92
N THR A 173 17.39 3.29 4.79
CA THR A 173 16.39 2.38 4.24
C THR A 173 16.69 1.99 2.79
N THR A 174 17.19 2.92 1.98
CA THR A 174 17.58 2.64 0.59
C THR A 174 18.79 1.71 0.52
N VAL A 175 19.81 1.90 1.35
CA VAL A 175 20.99 1.01 1.41
C VAL A 175 20.55 -0.42 1.76
N PHE A 176 19.73 -0.59 2.80
CA PHE A 176 19.25 -1.94 3.16
C PHE A 176 18.30 -2.52 2.12
N ALA A 177 17.42 -1.73 1.51
CA ALA A 177 16.60 -2.19 0.39
C ALA A 177 17.45 -2.64 -0.80
N MET A 178 18.51 -1.87 -1.14
CA MET A 178 19.46 -2.24 -2.19
C MET A 178 20.19 -3.54 -1.90
N THR A 179 20.57 -3.81 -0.64
CA THR A 179 21.21 -5.09 -0.28
C THR A 179 20.28 -6.26 -0.56
N ALA A 180 19.03 -6.22 -0.09
CA ALA A 180 18.05 -7.26 -0.38
C ALA A 180 17.81 -7.41 -1.89
N GLY A 181 17.65 -6.28 -2.60
CA GLY A 181 17.46 -6.24 -4.04
C GLY A 181 18.65 -6.80 -4.83
N PHE A 182 19.86 -6.55 -4.37
CA PHE A 182 21.08 -7.07 -5.00
C PHE A 182 21.14 -8.60 -4.96
N PHE A 183 20.87 -9.20 -3.81
CA PHE A 183 20.85 -10.65 -3.67
C PHE A 183 19.75 -11.29 -4.53
N MET A 184 18.57 -10.70 -4.56
CA MET A 184 17.48 -11.14 -5.42
C MET A 184 17.85 -11.02 -6.91
N ALA A 185 18.34 -9.84 -7.33
CA ALA A 185 18.57 -9.54 -8.74
C ALA A 185 19.82 -10.27 -9.32
N ARG A 186 20.89 -10.37 -8.51
CA ARG A 186 22.18 -10.95 -8.97
C ARG A 186 22.23 -12.47 -8.85
N PHE A 187 21.74 -13.00 -7.72
CA PHE A 187 21.83 -14.45 -7.42
C PHE A 187 20.52 -15.18 -7.67
N LYS A 188 19.48 -14.49 -8.16
CA LYS A 188 18.13 -15.06 -8.35
C LYS A 188 17.59 -15.72 -7.07
N MET A 189 17.99 -15.16 -5.92
CA MET A 189 17.55 -15.62 -4.62
C MET A 189 16.05 -15.37 -4.46
N HIS A 190 15.34 -16.29 -3.82
CA HIS A 190 13.92 -16.08 -3.56
C HIS A 190 13.72 -14.83 -2.70
N PRO A 191 12.82 -13.89 -3.09
CA PRO A 191 12.63 -12.60 -2.40
C PRO A 191 12.40 -12.74 -0.91
N PHE A 192 11.59 -13.72 -0.49
CA PHE A 192 11.32 -14.04 0.90
C PHE A 192 12.60 -14.25 1.73
N ILE A 193 13.56 -15.03 1.21
CA ILE A 193 14.80 -15.33 1.94
C ILE A 193 15.67 -14.09 2.07
N SER A 194 15.84 -13.35 0.96
CA SER A 194 16.64 -12.12 0.92
C SER A 194 16.11 -11.06 1.87
N THR A 195 14.80 -10.81 1.85
CA THR A 195 14.17 -9.77 2.68
C THR A 195 14.01 -10.20 4.14
N MET A 196 13.79 -11.49 4.41
CA MET A 196 13.78 -12.02 5.78
C MET A 196 15.16 -11.93 6.44
N ALA A 197 16.23 -12.27 5.70
CA ALA A 197 17.59 -12.08 6.20
C ALA A 197 17.87 -10.61 6.50
N ASN A 198 17.49 -9.71 5.58
CA ASN A 198 17.62 -8.26 5.75
C ASN A 198 16.84 -7.76 6.98
N MET A 199 15.63 -8.27 7.21
CA MET A 199 14.80 -7.97 8.39
C MET A 199 15.56 -8.30 9.69
N LEU A 200 16.18 -9.47 9.77
CA LEU A 200 16.94 -9.90 10.96
C LEU A 200 18.20 -9.08 11.17
N ILE A 201 18.92 -8.75 10.08
CA ILE A 201 20.12 -7.91 10.12
C ILE A 201 19.76 -6.51 10.65
N ILE A 202 18.72 -5.87 10.09
CA ILE A 202 18.29 -4.53 10.52
C ILE A 202 17.88 -4.56 12.01
N PHE A 203 17.04 -5.53 12.41
CA PHE A 203 16.58 -5.64 13.80
C PHE A 203 17.74 -5.84 14.76
N GLY A 204 18.64 -6.77 14.45
CA GLY A 204 19.84 -7.05 15.25
C GLY A 204 20.75 -5.83 15.35
N LEU A 205 21.03 -5.15 14.22
CA LEU A 205 21.88 -3.98 14.19
C LEU A 205 21.30 -2.84 15.03
N VAL A 206 20.02 -2.50 14.83
CA VAL A 206 19.36 -1.39 15.53
C VAL A 206 19.26 -1.72 17.03
N THR A 207 18.86 -2.93 17.40
CA THR A 207 18.75 -3.35 18.80
C THR A 207 20.11 -3.35 19.49
N TYR A 208 21.16 -3.85 18.83
CA TYR A 208 22.52 -3.83 19.36
C TYR A 208 23.03 -2.39 19.53
N ALA A 209 22.85 -1.54 18.51
CA ALA A 209 23.29 -0.15 18.53
C ALA A 209 22.62 0.66 19.64
N THR A 210 21.33 0.43 19.90
CA THR A 210 20.51 1.19 20.85
C THR A 210 20.33 0.51 22.20
N LYS A 211 20.87 -0.69 22.38
CA LYS A 211 20.59 -1.58 23.52
C LYS A 211 19.10 -1.83 23.77
N GLY A 212 18.28 -1.74 22.70
CA GLY A 212 16.83 -1.90 22.75
C GLY A 212 16.08 -0.75 23.44
N VAL A 213 16.74 0.35 23.75
CA VAL A 213 16.12 1.50 24.42
C VAL A 213 15.35 2.35 23.42
N SER A 214 14.19 2.89 23.83
CA SER A 214 13.44 3.89 23.09
C SER A 214 13.97 5.29 23.34
N PHE A 215 14.01 6.13 22.29
CA PHE A 215 14.64 7.46 22.35
C PHE A 215 13.69 8.62 22.75
N GLY A 216 12.46 8.34 23.11
CA GLY A 216 11.51 9.34 23.62
C GLY A 216 10.92 10.24 22.51
N ALA A 217 10.66 11.51 22.87
CA ALA A 217 9.93 12.43 22.00
C ALA A 217 10.88 13.30 21.14
N ILE A 218 10.38 13.73 19.99
CA ILE A 218 11.02 14.73 19.14
C ILE A 218 10.63 16.14 19.58
N ASP A 219 11.29 17.15 19.00
CA ASP A 219 10.94 18.55 19.20
C ASP A 219 9.50 18.83 18.75
N PRO A 220 8.60 19.32 19.65
CA PRO A 220 7.19 19.52 19.34
C PRO A 220 6.93 20.60 18.30
N THR A 221 7.93 21.40 17.95
CA THR A 221 7.81 22.43 16.88
C THR A 221 7.84 21.81 15.49
N ILE A 222 8.52 20.66 15.32
CA ILE A 222 8.70 19.99 14.02
C ILE A 222 7.36 19.56 13.39
N PRO A 223 6.43 18.89 14.10
CA PRO A 223 5.11 18.59 13.54
C PRO A 223 4.37 19.82 13.02
N ASN A 224 4.45 20.94 13.72
CA ASN A 224 3.80 22.18 13.30
C ASN A 224 4.39 22.77 12.02
N ILE A 225 5.65 22.48 11.71
CA ILE A 225 6.33 22.94 10.47
C ILE A 225 5.93 22.04 9.29
N PHE A 226 5.99 20.71 9.44
CA PHE A 226 5.90 19.76 8.32
C PHE A 226 4.52 19.15 8.12
N ILE A 227 3.73 19.04 9.19
CA ILE A 227 2.37 18.46 9.17
C ILE A 227 1.38 19.35 9.96
N PRO A 228 1.35 20.68 9.71
CA PRO A 228 0.43 21.56 10.43
C PRO A 228 -1.02 21.11 10.24
N GLN A 229 -1.90 21.57 11.14
CA GLN A 229 -3.34 21.41 10.98
C GLN A 229 -3.94 22.69 10.39
N ALA A 230 -4.66 22.56 9.28
CA ALA A 230 -5.47 23.65 8.72
C ALA A 230 -6.91 23.52 9.22
N GLY A 231 -7.21 24.14 10.35
CA GLY A 231 -8.47 23.92 11.05
C GLY A 231 -8.59 22.47 11.54
N ARG A 232 -9.52 21.69 10.96
CA ARG A 232 -9.66 20.26 11.26
C ARG A 232 -8.90 19.34 10.31
N PHE A 233 -8.35 19.90 9.22
CA PHE A 233 -7.70 19.10 8.18
C PHE A 233 -6.21 18.87 8.49
N PRO A 234 -5.76 17.62 8.69
CA PRO A 234 -4.35 17.30 8.92
C PRO A 234 -3.56 17.34 7.60
N MET A 235 -2.59 18.27 7.49
CA MET A 235 -1.79 18.46 6.28
C MET A 235 -0.88 17.27 5.93
N ILE A 236 -0.70 16.32 6.84
CA ILE A 236 0.03 15.07 6.57
C ILE A 236 -0.57 14.30 5.38
N ILE A 237 -1.87 14.46 5.11
CA ILE A 237 -2.57 13.82 3.98
C ILE A 237 -1.98 14.28 2.65
N LEU A 238 -1.51 15.52 2.55
CA LEU A 238 -0.90 16.05 1.33
C LEU A 238 0.38 15.30 0.95
N TRP A 239 1.18 14.87 1.93
CA TRP A 239 2.35 14.06 1.68
C TRP A 239 1.99 12.72 1.02
N ALA A 240 0.93 12.06 1.48
CA ALA A 240 0.43 10.84 0.86
C ALA A 240 -0.06 11.09 -0.57
N VAL A 241 -0.79 12.19 -0.81
CA VAL A 241 -1.25 12.56 -2.16
C VAL A 241 -0.07 12.79 -3.09
N VAL A 242 0.98 13.49 -2.63
CA VAL A 242 2.21 13.71 -3.41
C VAL A 242 2.88 12.38 -3.72
N ALA A 243 3.03 11.48 -2.74
CA ALA A 243 3.60 10.15 -2.96
C ALA A 243 2.82 9.35 -4.00
N ILE A 244 1.48 9.33 -3.90
CA ILE A 244 0.60 8.68 -4.86
C ILE A 244 0.81 9.25 -6.27
N ALA A 245 0.86 10.58 -6.41
CA ALA A 245 1.03 11.24 -7.69
C ALA A 245 2.41 10.93 -8.32
N VAL A 246 3.47 10.97 -7.51
CA VAL A 246 4.85 10.67 -7.96
C VAL A 246 4.96 9.21 -8.40
N VAL A 247 4.50 8.26 -7.59
CA VAL A 247 4.58 6.83 -7.93
C VAL A 247 3.66 6.51 -9.11
N TRP A 248 2.47 7.13 -9.19
CA TRP A 248 1.59 7.01 -10.34
C TRP A 248 2.26 7.49 -11.63
N PHE A 249 2.97 8.63 -11.58
CA PHE A 249 3.73 9.13 -12.71
C PHE A 249 4.84 8.16 -13.11
N ILE A 250 5.64 7.68 -12.13
CA ILE A 250 6.72 6.73 -12.38
C ILE A 250 6.18 5.45 -13.05
N TRP A 251 5.11 4.86 -12.55
CA TRP A 251 4.59 3.59 -13.07
C TRP A 251 3.91 3.73 -14.44
N ASN A 252 3.15 4.82 -14.66
CA ASN A 252 2.30 4.93 -15.86
C ASN A 252 2.93 5.77 -16.97
N LYS A 253 3.90 6.65 -16.66
CA LYS A 253 4.42 7.62 -17.62
C LYS A 253 5.90 7.44 -17.96
N THR A 254 6.63 6.60 -17.22
CA THR A 254 8.06 6.37 -17.48
C THR A 254 8.34 5.01 -18.12
N THR A 255 9.49 4.88 -18.77
CA THR A 255 10.00 3.60 -19.30
C THR A 255 10.28 2.60 -18.18
N PHE A 256 10.72 3.08 -17.00
CA PHE A 256 10.93 2.24 -15.82
C PHE A 256 9.63 1.53 -15.41
N GLY A 257 8.52 2.25 -15.31
CA GLY A 257 7.23 1.66 -14.97
C GLY A 257 6.76 0.62 -15.99
N LYS A 258 6.89 0.90 -17.29
CA LYS A 258 6.56 -0.09 -18.34
C LYS A 258 7.42 -1.35 -18.21
N ASN A 259 8.73 -1.19 -17.96
CA ASN A 259 9.65 -2.29 -17.77
C ASN A 259 9.35 -3.08 -16.48
N LEU A 260 8.88 -2.40 -15.42
CA LEU A 260 8.45 -3.03 -14.17
C LEU A 260 7.31 -4.03 -14.42
N TYR A 261 6.29 -3.63 -15.18
CA TYR A 261 5.18 -4.52 -15.57
C TYR A 261 5.64 -5.65 -16.52
N ALA A 262 6.53 -5.37 -17.46
CA ALA A 262 7.06 -6.36 -18.39
C ALA A 262 7.86 -7.45 -17.67
N VAL A 263 8.80 -7.04 -16.80
CA VAL A 263 9.62 -7.98 -15.99
C VAL A 263 8.74 -8.76 -15.02
N GLY A 264 7.77 -8.09 -14.38
CA GLY A 264 6.84 -8.75 -13.47
C GLY A 264 5.93 -9.76 -14.16
N GLY A 265 5.55 -9.53 -15.41
CA GLY A 265 4.73 -10.48 -16.18
C GLY A 265 5.50 -11.70 -16.67
N ASN A 266 6.69 -11.51 -17.21
CA ASN A 266 7.59 -12.59 -17.62
C ASN A 266 9.03 -12.06 -17.70
N PRO A 267 9.89 -12.36 -16.72
CA PRO A 267 11.28 -11.90 -16.69
C PRO A 267 12.11 -12.40 -17.87
N GLU A 268 11.85 -13.62 -18.35
CA GLU A 268 12.60 -14.22 -19.47
C GLU A 268 12.25 -13.53 -20.79
N ALA A 269 10.96 -13.35 -21.06
CA ALA A 269 10.51 -12.64 -22.24
C ALA A 269 10.97 -11.16 -22.24
N ALA A 270 10.97 -10.51 -21.08
CA ALA A 270 11.50 -9.17 -20.91
C ALA A 270 13.00 -9.09 -21.23
N ALA A 271 13.79 -10.07 -20.75
CA ALA A 271 15.23 -10.15 -21.01
C ALA A 271 15.53 -10.34 -22.51
N VAL A 272 14.80 -11.23 -23.20
CA VAL A 272 14.94 -11.43 -24.66
C VAL A 272 14.56 -10.16 -25.43
N SER A 273 13.64 -9.36 -24.90
CA SER A 273 13.25 -8.06 -25.48
C SER A 273 14.24 -6.92 -25.16
N GLY A 274 15.42 -7.24 -24.57
CA GLY A 274 16.47 -6.26 -24.26
C GLY A 274 16.27 -5.48 -22.96
N ILE A 275 15.29 -5.86 -22.13
CA ILE A 275 15.06 -5.22 -20.83
C ILE A 275 16.00 -5.84 -19.79
N SER A 276 16.81 -5.02 -19.12
CA SER A 276 17.68 -5.50 -18.04
C SER A 276 16.89 -5.78 -16.78
N VAL A 277 16.57 -7.07 -16.53
CA VAL A 277 15.87 -7.50 -15.30
C VAL A 277 16.58 -7.03 -14.04
N PHE A 278 17.94 -7.10 -14.02
CA PHE A 278 18.75 -6.62 -12.91
C PHE A 278 18.49 -5.15 -12.59
N LYS A 279 18.55 -4.26 -13.60
CA LYS A 279 18.36 -2.82 -13.39
C LYS A 279 16.94 -2.49 -12.95
N VAL A 280 15.94 -3.19 -13.49
CA VAL A 280 14.54 -2.98 -13.12
C VAL A 280 14.30 -3.43 -11.67
N THR A 281 14.78 -4.60 -11.28
CA THR A 281 14.67 -5.09 -9.90
C THR A 281 15.38 -4.17 -8.92
N MET A 282 16.63 -3.79 -9.19
CA MET A 282 17.37 -2.85 -8.35
C MET A 282 16.66 -1.50 -8.23
N GLY A 283 16.14 -0.97 -9.35
CA GLY A 283 15.38 0.28 -9.34
C GLY A 283 14.11 0.21 -8.50
N ALA A 284 13.42 -0.93 -8.51
CA ALA A 284 12.24 -1.14 -7.66
C ALA A 284 12.59 -1.16 -6.17
N PHE A 285 13.67 -1.82 -5.77
CA PHE A 285 14.15 -1.82 -4.39
C PHE A 285 14.64 -0.44 -3.94
N ILE A 286 15.32 0.31 -4.81
CA ILE A 286 15.74 1.69 -4.52
C ILE A 286 14.51 2.57 -4.29
N LEU A 287 13.53 2.51 -5.19
CA LEU A 287 12.28 3.27 -5.04
C LEU A 287 11.54 2.90 -3.74
N ALA A 288 11.47 1.60 -3.44
CA ALA A 288 10.88 1.10 -2.20
C ALA A 288 11.62 1.64 -0.97
N GLY A 289 12.95 1.56 -0.95
CA GLY A 289 13.78 2.09 0.14
C GLY A 289 13.58 3.59 0.38
N ILE A 290 13.51 4.40 -0.69
CA ILE A 290 13.22 5.84 -0.60
C ILE A 290 11.84 6.06 0.05
N LEU A 291 10.83 5.31 -0.39
CA LEU A 291 9.48 5.41 0.15
C LEU A 291 9.40 4.96 1.61
N TYR A 292 10.10 3.89 1.99
CA TYR A 292 10.16 3.42 3.39
C TYR A 292 10.83 4.45 4.30
N GLY A 293 11.92 5.07 3.86
CA GLY A 293 12.61 6.12 4.61
C GLY A 293 11.73 7.35 4.83
N PHE A 294 11.04 7.76 3.77
CA PHE A 294 10.10 8.87 3.87
C PHE A 294 8.91 8.54 4.78
N GLY A 295 8.32 7.35 4.61
CA GLY A 295 7.19 6.88 5.42
C GLY A 295 7.55 6.77 6.90
N SER A 296 8.75 6.25 7.24
CA SER A 296 9.21 6.13 8.63
C SER A 296 9.48 7.50 9.27
N TRP A 297 10.07 8.42 8.54
CA TRP A 297 10.25 9.80 9.00
C TRP A 297 8.91 10.49 9.23
N LEU A 298 7.97 10.37 8.29
CA LEU A 298 6.63 10.96 8.40
C LEU A 298 5.85 10.37 9.58
N GLU A 299 6.00 9.08 9.85
CA GLU A 299 5.41 8.43 11.01
C GLU A 299 6.02 8.95 12.31
N CYS A 300 7.35 9.14 12.37
CA CYS A 300 8.02 9.72 13.52
C CYS A 300 7.50 11.13 13.83
N VAL A 301 7.31 11.97 12.80
CA VAL A 301 6.75 13.32 12.95
C VAL A 301 5.29 13.25 13.42
N ARG A 302 4.49 12.31 12.90
CA ARG A 302 3.09 12.10 13.29
C ARG A 302 2.94 11.65 14.74
N MET A 303 3.81 10.73 15.18
CA MET A 303 3.78 10.16 16.54
C MET A 303 4.53 11.01 17.57
N VAL A 304 5.16 12.10 17.12
CA VAL A 304 6.01 12.98 17.95
C VAL A 304 7.15 12.20 18.61
N GLY A 305 7.70 11.20 17.90
CA GLY A 305 8.84 10.44 18.35
C GLY A 305 8.52 8.99 18.75
N SER A 306 9.09 8.53 19.85
CA SER A 306 8.99 7.15 20.35
C SER A 306 9.68 6.10 19.48
N GLY A 307 10.83 6.46 18.87
CA GLY A 307 11.62 5.53 18.07
C GLY A 307 12.15 4.35 18.87
N SER A 308 11.79 3.13 18.46
CA SER A 308 12.36 1.90 19.00
C SER A 308 12.59 0.88 17.88
N ALA A 309 13.52 -0.05 18.09
CA ALA A 309 13.81 -1.12 17.12
C ALA A 309 12.59 -2.04 16.85
N ALA A 310 11.67 -2.13 17.81
CA ALA A 310 10.47 -2.94 17.70
C ALA A 310 9.31 -2.22 17.00
N TYR A 311 9.41 -0.90 16.79
CA TYR A 311 8.37 -0.14 16.09
C TYR A 311 8.22 -0.66 14.65
N GLY A 312 7.00 -0.70 14.17
CA GLY A 312 6.72 -1.24 12.83
C GLY A 312 6.65 -2.77 12.75
N GLN A 313 6.65 -3.47 13.89
CA GLN A 313 6.38 -4.92 13.90
C GLN A 313 5.00 -5.19 13.32
N GLY A 314 4.92 -6.10 12.32
CA GLY A 314 3.69 -6.43 11.61
C GLY A 314 3.35 -5.50 10.44
N TRP A 315 3.99 -4.33 10.32
CA TRP A 315 3.70 -3.37 9.24
C TRP A 315 4.08 -3.87 7.85
N ASP A 316 4.98 -4.84 7.76
CA ASP A 316 5.28 -5.60 6.55
C ASP A 316 4.04 -6.37 6.07
N MET A 317 3.38 -7.10 6.99
CA MET A 317 2.15 -7.83 6.69
C MET A 317 0.99 -6.89 6.33
N ASP A 318 0.84 -5.77 7.06
CA ASP A 318 -0.16 -4.74 6.77
C ASP A 318 0.01 -4.16 5.37
N ALA A 319 1.25 -3.81 4.98
CA ALA A 319 1.54 -3.24 3.68
C ALA A 319 1.28 -4.25 2.54
N ILE A 320 1.68 -5.52 2.73
CA ILE A 320 1.42 -6.61 1.79
C ILE A 320 -0.10 -6.84 1.68
N ALA A 321 -0.80 -6.96 2.81
CA ALA A 321 -2.26 -7.15 2.82
C ALA A 321 -3.00 -6.03 2.10
N ALA A 322 -2.64 -4.78 2.37
CA ALA A 322 -3.22 -3.62 1.71
C ALA A 322 -3.01 -3.67 0.18
N CYS A 323 -1.81 -4.07 -0.29
CA CYS A 323 -1.52 -4.22 -1.71
C CYS A 323 -2.38 -5.31 -2.37
N VAL A 324 -2.49 -6.47 -1.72
CA VAL A 324 -3.24 -7.63 -2.25
C VAL A 324 -4.74 -7.35 -2.25
N VAL A 325 -5.27 -6.81 -1.15
CA VAL A 325 -6.64 -6.30 -1.08
C VAL A 325 -6.88 -5.28 -2.18
N GLY A 326 -5.91 -4.40 -2.43
CA GLY A 326 -5.92 -3.44 -3.53
C GLY A 326 -5.82 -4.06 -4.93
N GLY A 327 -5.67 -5.38 -5.06
CA GLY A 327 -5.63 -6.10 -6.33
C GLY A 327 -4.26 -6.09 -7.03
N VAL A 328 -3.18 -5.91 -6.28
CA VAL A 328 -1.82 -6.19 -6.76
C VAL A 328 -1.59 -7.70 -6.62
N SER A 329 -1.26 -8.37 -7.72
CA SER A 329 -1.17 -9.82 -7.75
C SER A 329 0.23 -10.33 -7.42
N PHE A 330 0.31 -11.35 -6.58
CA PHE A 330 1.55 -12.08 -6.30
C PHE A 330 2.13 -12.82 -7.50
N THR A 331 1.31 -13.07 -8.54
CA THR A 331 1.81 -13.68 -9.78
C THR A 331 2.65 -12.71 -10.62
N GLY A 332 2.72 -11.44 -10.21
CA GLY A 332 3.48 -10.38 -10.87
C GLY A 332 2.77 -9.75 -12.08
N GLY A 333 3.26 -8.59 -12.50
CA GLY A 333 2.80 -7.90 -13.70
C GLY A 333 1.38 -7.32 -13.65
N ILE A 334 0.65 -7.50 -12.55
CA ILE A 334 -0.73 -7.04 -12.40
C ILE A 334 -0.88 -6.22 -11.12
N GLY A 335 -1.32 -4.99 -11.28
CA GLY A 335 -1.59 -4.06 -10.17
C GLY A 335 -1.87 -2.66 -10.67
N LYS A 336 -2.56 -1.87 -9.84
CA LYS A 336 -2.86 -0.46 -10.13
C LYS A 336 -2.67 0.35 -8.85
N ILE A 337 -2.11 1.55 -8.97
CA ILE A 337 -1.92 2.42 -7.81
C ILE A 337 -3.23 2.80 -7.15
N SER A 338 -4.30 3.04 -7.93
CA SER A 338 -5.63 3.27 -7.34
C SER A 338 -6.10 2.12 -6.47
N GLY A 339 -5.78 0.88 -6.85
CA GLY A 339 -6.04 -0.29 -6.02
C GLY A 339 -5.25 -0.26 -4.71
N VAL A 340 -3.93 0.01 -4.77
CA VAL A 340 -3.09 0.13 -3.56
C VAL A 340 -3.64 1.18 -2.61
N VAL A 341 -4.01 2.36 -3.13
CA VAL A 341 -4.62 3.44 -2.33
C VAL A 341 -5.90 2.96 -1.64
N THR A 342 -6.79 2.32 -2.40
CA THR A 342 -8.04 1.76 -1.83
C THR A 342 -7.74 0.71 -0.77
N GLY A 343 -6.80 -0.19 -1.02
CA GLY A 343 -6.40 -1.23 -0.08
C GLY A 343 -5.86 -0.68 1.23
N VAL A 344 -4.98 0.34 1.17
CA VAL A 344 -4.45 1.02 2.37
C VAL A 344 -5.56 1.68 3.17
N LEU A 345 -6.46 2.40 2.50
CA LEU A 345 -7.58 3.07 3.19
C LEU A 345 -8.51 2.07 3.86
N ILE A 346 -8.86 0.98 3.18
CA ILE A 346 -9.71 -0.08 3.72
C ILE A 346 -9.04 -0.73 4.93
N PHE A 347 -7.76 -1.13 4.79
CA PHE A 347 -7.03 -1.82 5.85
C PHE A 347 -6.82 -0.91 7.07
N THR A 348 -6.43 0.34 6.86
CA THR A 348 -6.30 1.33 7.94
C THR A 348 -7.65 1.63 8.62
N SER A 349 -8.74 1.69 7.85
CA SER A 349 -10.08 1.87 8.42
C SER A 349 -10.47 0.72 9.33
N LEU A 350 -10.12 -0.51 8.94
CA LEU A 350 -10.40 -1.70 9.74
C LEU A 350 -9.61 -1.67 11.05
N THR A 351 -8.28 -1.51 10.99
CA THR A 351 -7.41 -1.50 12.18
C THR A 351 -7.76 -0.34 13.12
N TYR A 352 -8.08 0.84 12.57
CA TYR A 352 -8.57 1.98 13.35
C TYR A 352 -9.88 1.66 14.07
N SER A 353 -10.82 1.02 13.38
CA SER A 353 -12.12 0.66 13.96
C SER A 353 -11.99 -0.33 15.11
N LEU A 354 -11.11 -1.34 14.97
CA LEU A 354 -10.82 -2.31 16.02
C LEU A 354 -10.18 -1.62 17.24
N THR A 355 -9.29 -0.65 17.00
CA THR A 355 -8.68 0.16 18.07
C THR A 355 -9.71 1.02 18.81
N VAL A 356 -10.65 1.67 18.09
CA VAL A 356 -11.73 2.46 18.70
C VAL A 356 -12.65 1.59 19.54
N LEU A 357 -12.91 0.35 19.13
CA LEU A 357 -13.64 -0.64 19.90
C LEU A 357 -12.88 -1.07 21.19
N GLY A 358 -11.58 -0.76 21.29
CA GLY A 358 -10.74 -1.17 22.40
C GLY A 358 -10.33 -2.64 22.34
N ILE A 359 -10.32 -3.22 21.13
CA ILE A 359 -9.81 -4.58 20.92
C ILE A 359 -8.29 -4.56 21.10
N ASP A 360 -7.80 -5.50 21.91
CA ASP A 360 -6.37 -5.66 22.18
C ASP A 360 -5.58 -5.82 20.87
N THR A 361 -4.41 -5.18 20.79
CA THR A 361 -3.56 -5.20 19.59
C THR A 361 -3.17 -6.63 19.19
N ASN A 362 -2.98 -7.54 20.15
CA ASN A 362 -2.65 -8.93 19.85
C ASN A 362 -3.82 -9.68 19.17
N LEU A 363 -5.07 -9.33 19.55
CA LEU A 363 -6.25 -9.85 18.87
C LEU A 363 -6.40 -9.25 17.46
N GLN A 364 -5.96 -7.99 17.24
CA GLN A 364 -5.99 -7.39 15.90
C GLN A 364 -5.13 -8.18 14.92
N PHE A 365 -3.95 -8.71 15.34
CA PHE A 365 -3.13 -9.58 14.48
C PHE A 365 -3.87 -10.85 14.02
N ILE A 366 -4.79 -11.39 14.81
CA ILE A 366 -5.60 -12.55 14.40
C ILE A 366 -6.54 -12.14 13.25
N PHE A 367 -7.24 -11.01 13.39
CA PHE A 367 -8.12 -10.51 12.33
C PHE A 367 -7.35 -10.18 11.05
N GLU A 368 -6.20 -9.54 11.17
CA GLU A 368 -5.30 -9.23 10.06
C GLU A 368 -4.87 -10.50 9.33
N GLY A 369 -4.42 -11.51 10.07
CA GLY A 369 -4.03 -12.81 9.51
C GLY A 369 -5.16 -13.50 8.74
N ILE A 370 -6.38 -13.51 9.28
CA ILE A 370 -7.56 -14.08 8.62
C ILE A 370 -7.87 -13.33 7.31
N ILE A 371 -7.80 -12.00 7.33
CA ILE A 371 -8.05 -11.16 6.16
C ILE A 371 -6.99 -11.41 5.07
N ILE A 372 -5.71 -11.50 5.45
CA ILE A 372 -4.62 -11.80 4.52
C ILE A 372 -4.84 -13.18 3.88
N LEU A 373 -5.15 -14.19 4.69
CA LEU A 373 -5.40 -15.55 4.20
C LEU A 373 -6.57 -15.58 3.21
N ALA A 374 -7.67 -14.93 3.56
CA ALA A 374 -8.84 -14.82 2.68
C ALA A 374 -8.51 -14.07 1.38
N ALA A 375 -7.77 -12.94 1.47
CA ALA A 375 -7.38 -12.13 0.32
C ALA A 375 -6.51 -12.91 -0.66
N VAL A 376 -5.47 -13.56 -0.16
CA VAL A 376 -4.53 -14.34 -0.98
C VAL A 376 -5.23 -15.56 -1.59
N THR A 377 -6.08 -16.25 -0.81
CA THR A 377 -6.86 -17.39 -1.32
C THR A 377 -7.76 -16.97 -2.48
N LEU A 378 -8.49 -15.85 -2.33
CA LEU A 378 -9.35 -15.33 -3.40
C LEU A 378 -8.54 -14.87 -4.62
N ASP A 379 -7.35 -14.31 -4.42
CA ASP A 379 -6.48 -13.94 -5.54
C ASP A 379 -6.00 -15.20 -6.29
N CYS A 380 -5.54 -16.22 -5.60
CA CYS A 380 -5.14 -17.50 -6.20
C CYS A 380 -6.29 -18.17 -6.97
N LEU A 381 -7.51 -18.17 -6.43
CA LEU A 381 -8.69 -18.76 -7.08
C LEU A 381 -9.03 -18.08 -8.42
N LYS A 382 -8.78 -16.78 -8.58
CA LYS A 382 -8.98 -16.07 -9.86
C LYS A 382 -8.11 -16.63 -10.99
N TYR A 383 -6.97 -17.21 -10.67
CA TYR A 383 -6.01 -17.75 -11.66
C TYR A 383 -6.19 -19.25 -11.91
N VAL A 384 -6.67 -20.00 -10.92
CA VAL A 384 -6.97 -21.45 -11.07
C VAL A 384 -8.09 -21.69 -12.08
N GLN A 385 -9.10 -20.81 -12.14
CA GLN A 385 -10.22 -20.94 -13.07
C GLN A 385 -9.91 -20.55 -14.52
N LYS A 386 -8.73 -19.96 -14.79
CA LYS A 386 -8.32 -19.61 -16.16
C LYS A 386 -7.49 -20.70 -16.86
N LYS A 387 -7.19 -21.79 -16.17
CA LYS A 387 -6.59 -23.00 -16.75
C LYS A 387 -7.70 -24.04 -17.01
#